data_77a5359ffa81dc83b5e1ba72063fd850
#
_entry.id   77a5359ffa81dc83b5e1ba72063fd850
#
_cell.length_a   1.000
_cell.length_b   1.000
_cell.length_c   1.000
_cell.angle_alpha   90.00
_cell.angle_beta   90.00
_cell.angle_gamma   90.00
#
_symmetry.space_group_name_H-M   'P 1'
#
loop_
_entity.id
_entity.type
_entity.pdbx_description
1 polymer ?
#
loop_
_entity_poly.entity_id
_entity_poly.type
_entity_poly.pdbx_seq_one_letter_code
_entity_poly.pdbx_strand_id
1 'polypeptide(L)'
;MPNKHLMHPEDSILFGRMEAIDAIKELLTIGKLSVKWDGAPAIVFGINPTNGQFFVGTKSVFNKRRPKINYSPEDIDKNHKGYVADVLRLCFRHLPRYHRIIQCDWIGVGGGAVYQPNTIAYHFPSPVYSKIIVAPHTEYKEIGPDVEGKIGVNLKSSDDVYFVDTNNAEVTPPLGLQRILPKLGILARAKIPSERIEIQKYINSYVRKGYIPRPQEMYDKLDAKYKREVNVATFKVWHSIFQLKQRLLDAIVVNGDVKCYIGGEPSSHEGFVTVSDKPYKIVDRLTFSKANFNLDKNWTNEKV
;
A
#
# COMPACT_ATOMS: atom_id res chain seq x y z
N MET A 1 1.72 -13.07 5.58
CA MET A 1 3.02 -12.39 5.38
C MET A 1 3.31 -11.57 6.62
N PRO A 2 4.52 -11.59 7.17
CA PRO A 2 4.87 -10.71 8.28
C PRO A 2 4.56 -9.27 7.90
N ASN A 3 4.25 -8.41 8.87
CA ASN A 3 3.84 -7.00 8.71
C ASN A 3 4.94 -6.16 8.02
N LYS A 4 5.43 -6.63 6.88
CA LYS A 4 6.41 -5.99 6.01
C LYS A 4 5.69 -5.24 4.89
N HIS A 5 6.34 -4.24 4.35
CA HIS A 5 5.84 -3.56 3.16
C HIS A 5 5.60 -4.57 2.04
N LEU A 6 4.38 -4.58 1.50
CA LEU A 6 4.06 -5.39 0.33
C LEU A 6 5.00 -5.05 -0.84
N MET A 7 5.39 -6.08 -1.58
CA MET A 7 6.28 -5.94 -2.74
C MET A 7 5.53 -5.39 -3.96
N HIS A 8 6.22 -4.60 -4.76
CA HIS A 8 5.79 -4.34 -6.13
C HIS A 8 6.12 -5.56 -7.01
N PRO A 9 5.22 -6.01 -7.89
CA PRO A 9 5.42 -7.25 -8.64
C PRO A 9 6.70 -7.23 -9.50
N GLU A 10 7.07 -6.10 -10.08
CA GLU A 10 8.29 -5.96 -10.87
C GLU A 10 9.57 -6.16 -10.06
N ASP A 11 9.56 -5.83 -8.77
CA ASP A 11 10.74 -6.01 -7.91
C ASP A 11 11.00 -7.49 -7.56
N SER A 12 10.04 -8.39 -7.80
CA SER A 12 10.13 -9.82 -7.49
C SER A 12 11.34 -10.51 -8.11
N ILE A 13 11.76 -10.12 -9.34
CA ILE A 13 12.94 -10.69 -9.99
C ILE A 13 14.23 -10.47 -9.20
N LEU A 14 14.31 -9.42 -8.40
CA LEU A 14 15.48 -9.15 -7.55
C LEU A 14 15.57 -10.13 -6.37
N PHE A 15 14.48 -10.79 -6.04
CA PHE A 15 14.39 -11.76 -4.95
C PHE A 15 14.53 -13.21 -5.43
N GLY A 16 14.17 -13.49 -6.70
CA GLY A 16 14.31 -14.80 -7.31
C GLY A 16 13.52 -14.94 -8.60
N ARG A 17 13.86 -16.00 -9.35
CA ARG A 17 13.13 -16.33 -10.59
C ARG A 17 11.74 -16.88 -10.29
N MET A 18 11.62 -17.69 -9.23
CA MET A 18 10.31 -18.22 -8.82
C MET A 18 9.39 -17.11 -8.31
N GLU A 19 9.92 -16.15 -7.54
CA GLU A 19 9.21 -14.97 -7.11
C GLU A 19 8.71 -14.13 -8.28
N ALA A 20 9.50 -14.01 -9.35
CA ALA A 20 9.07 -13.34 -10.58
C ALA A 20 7.97 -14.12 -11.31
N ILE A 21 8.05 -15.45 -11.35
CA ILE A 21 7.01 -16.32 -11.94
C ILE A 21 5.71 -16.19 -11.13
N ASP A 22 5.79 -16.22 -9.80
CA ASP A 22 4.62 -16.07 -8.91
C ASP A 22 3.96 -14.70 -9.11
N ALA A 23 4.76 -13.63 -9.20
CA ALA A 23 4.25 -12.29 -9.46
C ALA A 23 3.56 -12.20 -10.84
N ILE A 24 4.15 -12.78 -11.88
CA ILE A 24 3.54 -12.83 -13.22
C ILE A 24 2.21 -13.62 -13.18
N LYS A 25 2.19 -14.79 -12.55
CA LYS A 25 0.96 -15.58 -12.41
C LYS A 25 -0.13 -14.78 -11.70
N GLU A 26 0.20 -14.15 -10.58
CA GLU A 26 -0.75 -13.31 -9.83
C GLU A 26 -1.33 -12.21 -10.71
N LEU A 27 -0.49 -11.48 -11.47
CA LEU A 27 -0.96 -10.42 -12.37
C LEU A 27 -1.85 -10.93 -13.51
N LEU A 28 -1.63 -12.15 -13.98
CA LEU A 28 -2.43 -12.75 -15.06
C LEU A 28 -3.76 -13.35 -14.58
N THR A 29 -3.85 -13.74 -13.31
CA THR A 29 -5.00 -14.42 -12.72
C THR A 29 -5.71 -13.57 -11.66
N ILE A 30 -5.45 -12.28 -11.65
CA ILE A 30 -6.06 -11.32 -10.71
C ILE A 30 -7.58 -11.51 -10.66
N GLY A 31 -8.10 -11.86 -9.47
CA GLY A 31 -9.53 -12.05 -9.26
C GLY A 31 -10.15 -10.92 -8.44
N LYS A 32 -9.50 -10.55 -7.35
CA LYS A 32 -9.99 -9.53 -6.42
C LYS A 32 -8.90 -8.52 -6.09
N LEU A 33 -9.31 -7.27 -5.97
CA LEU A 33 -8.45 -6.15 -5.64
C LEU A 33 -8.99 -5.42 -4.41
N SER A 34 -8.08 -4.92 -3.58
CA SER A 34 -8.38 -3.94 -2.54
C SER A 34 -7.83 -2.59 -2.97
N VAL A 35 -8.68 -1.55 -2.99
CA VAL A 35 -8.27 -0.18 -3.29
C VAL A 35 -7.34 0.32 -2.20
N LYS A 36 -6.18 0.82 -2.61
CA LYS A 36 -5.23 1.43 -1.70
C LYS A 36 -5.56 2.91 -1.53
N TRP A 37 -6.12 3.25 -0.39
CA TRP A 37 -6.33 4.63 0.02
C TRP A 37 -5.02 5.24 0.54
N ASP A 38 -4.79 6.51 0.23
CA ASP A 38 -3.62 7.27 0.66
C ASP A 38 -3.91 7.98 1.99
N GLY A 39 -4.17 7.19 3.05
CA GLY A 39 -4.48 7.70 4.38
C GLY A 39 -3.28 7.71 5.32
N ALA A 40 -3.28 8.62 6.30
CA ALA A 40 -2.24 8.70 7.33
C ALA A 40 -2.79 9.32 8.63
N PRO A 41 -2.40 8.78 9.81
CA PRO A 41 -1.55 7.60 10.03
C PRO A 41 -2.26 6.27 9.75
N ALA A 42 -1.48 5.17 9.65
CA ALA A 42 -2.06 3.83 9.68
C ALA A 42 -2.52 3.52 11.11
N ILE A 43 -3.74 3.02 11.24
CA ILE A 43 -4.41 2.69 12.52
C ILE A 43 -4.55 1.17 12.62
N VAL A 44 -4.26 0.63 13.80
CA VAL A 44 -4.51 -0.78 14.14
C VAL A 44 -5.39 -0.82 15.39
N PHE A 45 -6.50 -1.54 15.33
CA PHE A 45 -7.44 -1.60 16.44
C PHE A 45 -8.12 -2.97 16.56
N GLY A 46 -8.69 -3.25 17.71
CA GLY A 46 -9.45 -4.47 17.99
C GLY A 46 -9.33 -4.91 19.44
N ILE A 47 -9.89 -6.06 19.75
CA ILE A 47 -9.70 -6.70 21.06
C ILE A 47 -8.46 -7.59 20.97
N ASN A 48 -7.48 -7.33 21.84
CA ASN A 48 -6.28 -8.16 21.93
C ASN A 48 -6.66 -9.55 22.47
N PRO A 49 -6.45 -10.63 21.70
CA PRO A 49 -6.84 -11.98 22.13
C PRO A 49 -6.08 -12.49 23.36
N THR A 50 -4.92 -11.88 23.67
CA THR A 50 -4.10 -12.28 24.82
C THR A 50 -4.69 -11.85 26.16
N ASN A 51 -5.35 -10.67 26.22
CA ASN A 51 -5.85 -10.09 27.47
C ASN A 51 -7.32 -9.65 27.44
N GLY A 52 -7.99 -9.78 26.28
CA GLY A 52 -9.39 -9.40 26.11
C GLY A 52 -9.68 -7.91 26.12
N GLN A 53 -8.66 -7.04 26.10
CA GLN A 53 -8.84 -5.60 26.16
C GLN A 53 -8.88 -4.98 24.76
N PHE A 54 -9.75 -3.98 24.59
CA PHE A 54 -9.76 -3.16 23.39
C PHE A 54 -8.54 -2.26 23.35
N PHE A 55 -7.93 -2.14 22.18
CA PHE A 55 -6.77 -1.27 21.97
C PHE A 55 -6.87 -0.52 20.64
N VAL A 56 -6.13 0.57 20.56
CA VAL A 56 -5.78 1.26 19.33
C VAL A 56 -4.28 1.52 19.28
N GLY A 57 -3.73 1.62 18.09
CA GLY A 57 -2.34 1.99 17.88
C GLY A 57 -2.03 2.25 16.42
N THR A 58 -0.78 2.49 16.11
CA THR A 58 -0.25 2.52 14.74
C THR A 58 0.40 1.16 14.41
N LYS A 59 1.05 1.05 13.26
CA LYS A 59 1.87 -0.15 12.94
C LYS A 59 2.91 -0.50 14.02
N SER A 60 3.22 0.43 14.92
CA SER A 60 4.13 0.20 16.04
C SER A 60 3.63 -0.85 17.06
N VAL A 61 2.36 -1.25 17.01
CA VAL A 61 1.82 -2.38 17.81
C VAL A 61 2.51 -3.71 17.45
N PHE A 62 3.04 -3.82 16.23
CA PHE A 62 3.75 -5.00 15.73
C PHE A 62 5.27 -4.95 15.94
N ASN A 63 5.80 -3.93 16.61
CA ASN A 63 7.23 -3.81 16.86
C ASN A 63 7.77 -4.94 17.74
N LYS A 64 8.89 -5.57 17.34
CA LYS A 64 9.50 -6.68 18.05
C LYS A 64 9.98 -6.34 19.46
N ARG A 65 10.59 -5.16 19.65
CA ARG A 65 11.23 -4.81 20.93
C ARG A 65 10.38 -3.93 21.84
N ARG A 66 9.56 -3.04 21.29
CA ARG A 66 8.73 -2.07 22.04
C ARG A 66 7.42 -1.87 21.29
N PRO A 67 6.49 -2.81 21.35
CA PRO A 67 5.17 -2.64 20.78
C PRO A 67 4.44 -1.51 21.52
N LYS A 68 3.85 -0.58 20.78
CA LYS A 68 3.06 0.52 21.34
C LYS A 68 1.58 0.20 21.19
N ILE A 69 1.04 -0.54 22.15
CA ILE A 69 -0.36 -0.93 22.22
C ILE A 69 -1.03 -0.04 23.25
N ASN A 70 -2.10 0.66 22.90
CA ASN A 70 -2.75 1.60 23.80
C ASN A 70 -4.12 1.08 24.20
N TYR A 71 -4.27 0.72 25.45
CA TYR A 71 -5.50 0.23 26.06
C TYR A 71 -6.32 1.35 26.73
N SER A 72 -5.74 2.53 26.84
CA SER A 72 -6.36 3.70 27.46
C SER A 72 -5.87 5.00 26.79
N PRO A 73 -6.54 6.15 27.01
CA PRO A 73 -6.06 7.46 26.60
C PRO A 73 -4.68 7.80 27.17
N GLU A 74 -4.39 7.40 28.41
CA GLU A 74 -3.10 7.62 29.10
C GLU A 74 -1.97 6.87 28.39
N ASP A 75 -2.23 5.65 27.90
CA ASP A 75 -1.27 4.89 27.09
C ASP A 75 -0.97 5.62 25.77
N ILE A 76 -2.00 6.21 25.15
CA ILE A 76 -1.82 7.00 23.93
C ILE A 76 -0.89 8.18 24.21
N ASP A 77 -1.11 8.93 25.30
CA ASP A 77 -0.32 10.09 25.67
C ASP A 77 1.12 9.74 26.02
N LYS A 78 1.34 8.57 26.58
CA LYS A 78 2.66 8.02 26.87
C LYS A 78 3.42 7.64 25.60
N ASN A 79 2.74 6.99 24.65
CA ASN A 79 3.35 6.37 23.48
C ASN A 79 3.44 7.25 22.26
N HIS A 80 2.53 8.25 22.13
CA HIS A 80 2.38 9.10 20.95
C HIS A 80 2.26 10.59 21.33
N LYS A 81 2.55 11.48 20.38
CA LYS A 81 2.45 12.95 20.57
C LYS A 81 1.83 13.59 19.33
N GLY A 82 1.30 14.81 19.51
CA GLY A 82 0.75 15.63 18.44
C GLY A 82 -0.37 14.95 17.68
N TYR A 83 -0.49 15.25 16.40
CA TYR A 83 -1.56 14.77 15.53
C TYR A 83 -1.85 13.25 15.64
N VAL A 84 -0.81 12.41 15.71
CA VAL A 84 -1.00 10.95 15.84
C VAL A 84 -1.72 10.60 17.15
N ALA A 85 -1.40 11.27 18.27
CA ALA A 85 -2.08 11.04 19.54
C ALA A 85 -3.54 11.49 19.46
N ASP A 86 -3.83 12.62 18.81
CA ASP A 86 -5.19 13.14 18.66
C ASP A 86 -6.05 12.20 17.81
N VAL A 87 -5.54 11.73 16.69
CA VAL A 87 -6.19 10.72 15.86
C VAL A 87 -6.46 9.44 16.63
N LEU A 88 -5.48 8.93 17.39
CA LEU A 88 -5.66 7.70 18.18
C LEU A 88 -6.70 7.86 19.29
N ARG A 89 -6.82 9.04 19.92
CA ARG A 89 -7.89 9.31 20.91
C ARG A 89 -9.27 9.28 20.27
N LEU A 90 -9.43 9.87 19.07
CA LEU A 90 -10.67 9.79 18.29
C LEU A 90 -10.98 8.33 17.92
N CYS A 91 -9.99 7.59 17.44
CA CYS A 91 -10.13 6.17 17.13
C CYS A 91 -10.52 5.33 18.36
N PHE A 92 -9.91 5.58 19.52
CA PHE A 92 -10.24 4.88 20.76
C PHE A 92 -11.68 5.10 21.21
N ARG A 93 -12.22 6.31 20.97
CA ARG A 93 -13.58 6.70 21.32
C ARG A 93 -14.62 6.12 20.36
N HIS A 94 -14.36 6.12 19.05
CA HIS A 94 -15.37 5.92 18.02
C HIS A 94 -15.28 4.58 17.28
N LEU A 95 -14.11 3.88 17.31
CA LEU A 95 -13.98 2.59 16.63
C LEU A 95 -14.71 1.47 17.40
N PRO A 96 -15.38 0.55 16.68
CA PRO A 96 -16.08 -0.58 17.29
C PRO A 96 -15.10 -1.59 17.91
N ARG A 97 -15.57 -2.29 18.94
CA ARG A 97 -14.76 -3.28 19.70
C ARG A 97 -14.87 -4.67 19.09
N TYR A 98 -14.20 -4.88 17.94
CA TYR A 98 -14.20 -6.18 17.26
C TYR A 98 -13.25 -7.18 17.93
N HIS A 99 -13.68 -8.47 17.99
CA HIS A 99 -12.85 -9.61 18.42
C HIS A 99 -11.81 -10.05 17.36
N ARG A 100 -11.41 -9.13 16.51
CA ARG A 100 -10.39 -9.29 15.47
C ARG A 100 -9.59 -8.01 15.37
N ILE A 101 -8.34 -8.10 14.90
CA ILE A 101 -7.44 -6.96 14.82
C ILE A 101 -7.48 -6.44 13.38
N ILE A 102 -7.88 -5.18 13.21
CA ILE A 102 -8.04 -4.54 11.91
C ILE A 102 -6.97 -3.46 11.75
N GLN A 103 -6.33 -3.44 10.59
CA GLN A 103 -5.53 -2.30 10.16
C GLN A 103 -6.31 -1.52 9.11
N CYS A 104 -6.33 -0.20 9.29
CA CYS A 104 -6.91 0.76 8.35
C CYS A 104 -5.99 1.97 8.19
N ASP A 105 -6.24 2.77 7.18
CA ASP A 105 -5.63 4.09 7.02
C ASP A 105 -6.62 5.17 7.46
N TRP A 106 -6.14 6.18 8.18
CA TRP A 106 -6.94 7.32 8.62
C TRP A 106 -7.24 8.24 7.43
N ILE A 107 -8.52 8.63 7.27
CA ILE A 107 -8.96 9.53 6.21
C ILE A 107 -9.32 10.91 6.77
N GLY A 108 -10.04 10.97 7.90
CA GLY A 108 -10.41 12.26 8.49
C GLY A 108 -11.48 12.21 9.54
N VAL A 109 -11.83 13.40 10.01
CA VAL A 109 -13.00 13.66 10.88
C VAL A 109 -14.18 14.00 9.98
N GLY A 110 -15.34 13.40 10.24
CA GLY A 110 -16.54 13.64 9.44
C GLY A 110 -17.07 15.08 9.52
N GLY A 111 -18.12 15.37 8.76
CA GLY A 111 -18.74 16.69 8.66
C GLY A 111 -18.50 17.40 7.32
N GLY A 112 -17.65 16.87 6.45
CA GLY A 112 -17.34 17.42 5.14
C GLY A 112 -17.49 16.41 4.01
N ALA A 113 -17.22 16.87 2.78
CA ALA A 113 -17.19 16.03 1.59
C ALA A 113 -15.79 15.94 0.97
N VAL A 114 -14.81 16.70 1.47
CA VAL A 114 -13.43 16.73 0.93
C VAL A 114 -12.46 16.42 2.06
N TYR A 115 -11.58 15.43 1.83
CA TYR A 115 -10.58 14.99 2.81
C TYR A 115 -9.24 14.79 2.11
N GLN A 116 -8.18 15.34 2.70
CA GLN A 116 -6.80 15.17 2.19
C GLN A 116 -5.90 14.63 3.31
N PRO A 117 -5.98 13.33 3.60
CA PRO A 117 -5.21 12.73 4.69
C PRO A 117 -3.70 12.67 4.42
N ASN A 118 -3.27 12.67 3.15
CA ASN A 118 -1.87 12.69 2.73
C ASN A 118 -1.75 13.40 1.37
N THR A 119 -1.27 12.72 0.33
CA THR A 119 -1.02 13.32 -1.00
C THR A 119 -2.31 13.49 -1.81
N ILE A 120 -3.25 12.53 -1.67
CA ILE A 120 -4.50 12.52 -2.42
C ILE A 120 -5.59 13.24 -1.63
N ALA A 121 -6.29 14.17 -2.30
CA ALA A 121 -7.55 14.72 -1.86
C ALA A 121 -8.71 13.86 -2.40
N TYR A 122 -9.57 13.39 -1.50
CA TYR A 122 -10.76 12.59 -1.80
C TYR A 122 -12.01 13.45 -1.73
N HIS A 123 -12.74 13.55 -2.82
CA HIS A 123 -14.00 14.27 -2.92
C HIS A 123 -15.15 13.25 -2.93
N PHE A 124 -15.87 13.16 -1.84
CA PHE A 124 -17.07 12.33 -1.70
C PHE A 124 -18.27 13.01 -2.38
N PRO A 125 -19.26 12.26 -2.89
CA PRO A 125 -20.44 12.82 -3.56
C PRO A 125 -21.35 13.63 -2.60
N SER A 126 -21.25 13.40 -1.31
CA SER A 126 -21.97 14.10 -0.25
C SER A 126 -21.16 14.15 1.04
N PRO A 127 -21.46 15.07 1.97
CA PRO A 127 -20.81 15.10 3.28
C PRO A 127 -20.94 13.78 4.03
N VAL A 128 -19.85 13.33 4.66
CA VAL A 128 -19.84 12.15 5.54
C VAL A 128 -20.14 12.60 6.96
N TYR A 129 -21.26 12.18 7.53
CA TYR A 129 -21.71 12.63 8.85
C TYR A 129 -21.24 11.78 10.03
N SER A 130 -20.64 10.62 9.79
CA SER A 130 -19.99 9.82 10.85
C SER A 130 -18.86 10.62 11.50
N LYS A 131 -18.56 10.32 12.78
CA LYS A 131 -17.55 11.08 13.56
C LYS A 131 -16.14 10.96 12.98
N ILE A 132 -15.78 9.78 12.51
CA ILE A 132 -14.45 9.49 11.90
C ILE A 132 -14.62 8.71 10.60
N ILE A 133 -13.61 8.80 9.75
CA ILE A 133 -13.53 8.10 8.45
C ILE A 133 -12.22 7.33 8.39
N VAL A 134 -12.29 6.04 8.12
CA VAL A 134 -11.12 5.16 7.98
C VAL A 134 -11.27 4.20 6.81
N ALA A 135 -10.14 3.78 6.21
CA ALA A 135 -10.07 2.83 5.11
C ALA A 135 -9.55 1.46 5.61
N PRO A 136 -10.42 0.50 5.95
CA PRO A 136 -10.00 -0.82 6.42
C PRO A 136 -9.44 -1.66 5.27
N HIS A 137 -8.30 -2.36 5.49
CA HIS A 137 -7.69 -3.13 4.41
C HIS A 137 -7.09 -4.48 4.85
N THR A 138 -6.67 -4.64 6.12
CA THR A 138 -6.01 -5.87 6.55
C THR A 138 -6.53 -6.32 7.91
N GLU A 139 -6.76 -7.61 8.05
CA GLU A 139 -7.15 -8.28 9.30
C GLU A 139 -6.02 -9.18 9.80
N TYR A 140 -5.79 -9.18 11.12
CA TYR A 140 -4.84 -10.04 11.80
C TYR A 140 -5.54 -10.83 12.90
N LYS A 141 -5.03 -12.03 13.17
CA LYS A 141 -5.54 -12.90 14.26
C LYS A 141 -4.94 -12.55 15.61
N GLU A 142 -3.72 -12.00 15.61
CA GLU A 142 -2.95 -11.70 16.83
C GLU A 142 -2.02 -10.50 16.62
N ILE A 143 -1.40 -10.02 17.70
CA ILE A 143 -0.39 -8.96 17.67
C ILE A 143 0.99 -9.61 17.80
N GLY A 144 1.88 -9.31 16.86
CA GLY A 144 3.25 -9.81 16.90
C GLY A 144 4.07 -9.32 15.71
N PRO A 145 5.41 -9.43 15.77
CA PRO A 145 6.29 -8.88 14.73
C PRO A 145 6.22 -9.63 13.40
N ASP A 146 5.85 -10.90 13.42
CA ASP A 146 5.84 -11.79 12.26
C ASP A 146 4.42 -12.27 11.90
N VAL A 147 3.37 -11.60 12.42
CA VAL A 147 1.98 -11.96 12.14
C VAL A 147 1.62 -11.74 10.69
N GLU A 148 0.83 -12.66 10.16
CA GLU A 148 0.31 -12.59 8.81
C GLU A 148 -1.05 -11.91 8.78
N GLY A 149 -1.19 -10.92 7.89
CA GLY A 149 -2.43 -10.21 7.65
C GLY A 149 -3.16 -10.75 6.43
N LYS A 150 -4.49 -10.78 6.50
CA LYS A 150 -5.39 -11.10 5.40
C LYS A 150 -5.92 -9.79 4.80
N ILE A 151 -5.73 -9.60 3.50
CA ILE A 151 -6.24 -8.44 2.74
C ILE A 151 -7.71 -8.63 2.39
N GLY A 152 -8.43 -7.52 2.18
CA GLY A 152 -9.82 -7.53 1.70
C GLY A 152 -10.86 -7.53 2.82
N VAL A 153 -10.63 -6.71 3.83
CA VAL A 153 -11.56 -6.50 4.95
C VAL A 153 -12.76 -5.69 4.50
N ASN A 154 -13.95 -6.10 4.90
CA ASN A 154 -15.19 -5.34 4.73
C ASN A 154 -15.85 -5.13 6.10
N LEU A 155 -16.20 -3.87 6.42
CA LEU A 155 -16.79 -3.46 7.68
C LEU A 155 -18.02 -2.58 7.40
N LYS A 156 -19.03 -2.70 8.26
CA LYS A 156 -20.25 -1.90 8.18
C LYS A 156 -20.05 -0.58 8.91
N SER A 157 -20.34 0.53 8.22
CA SER A 157 -20.34 1.88 8.78
C SER A 157 -21.47 2.10 9.81
N SER A 158 -21.27 3.08 10.68
CA SER A 158 -22.20 3.55 11.71
C SER A 158 -22.16 5.08 11.81
N ASP A 159 -22.94 5.66 12.72
CA ASP A 159 -22.89 7.10 13.01
C ASP A 159 -21.54 7.53 13.61
N ASP A 160 -20.84 6.63 14.29
CA ASP A 160 -19.52 6.89 14.85
C ASP A 160 -18.40 6.75 13.83
N VAL A 161 -18.45 5.77 12.93
CA VAL A 161 -17.37 5.50 11.98
C VAL A 161 -17.89 5.19 10.58
N TYR A 162 -17.34 5.89 9.60
CA TYR A 162 -17.51 5.57 8.19
C TYR A 162 -16.31 4.73 7.73
N PHE A 163 -16.57 3.47 7.39
CA PHE A 163 -15.62 2.60 6.76
C PHE A 163 -15.75 2.74 5.25
N VAL A 164 -14.73 3.30 4.59
CA VAL A 164 -14.75 3.36 3.12
C VAL A 164 -14.67 1.95 2.53
N ASP A 165 -15.39 1.71 1.45
CA ASP A 165 -15.30 0.42 0.75
C ASP A 165 -13.97 0.34 0.00
N THR A 166 -13.11 -0.57 0.45
CA THR A 166 -11.82 -0.85 -0.19
C THR A 166 -11.88 -2.03 -1.16
N ASN A 167 -13.04 -2.70 -1.31
CA ASN A 167 -13.21 -3.89 -2.14
C ASN A 167 -14.03 -3.61 -3.41
N ASN A 168 -14.18 -2.37 -3.80
CA ASN A 168 -15.00 -1.90 -4.91
C ASN A 168 -14.22 -1.75 -6.24
N ALA A 169 -13.07 -2.39 -6.38
CA ALA A 169 -12.29 -2.39 -7.61
C ALA A 169 -12.43 -3.70 -8.38
N GLU A 170 -12.61 -3.58 -9.68
CA GLU A 170 -12.72 -4.70 -10.62
C GLU A 170 -11.67 -4.57 -11.73
N VAL A 171 -11.22 -5.70 -12.26
CA VAL A 171 -10.29 -5.73 -13.38
C VAL A 171 -10.71 -6.79 -14.40
N THR A 172 -10.73 -6.38 -15.66
CA THR A 172 -10.82 -7.31 -16.79
C THR A 172 -9.48 -7.25 -17.51
N PRO A 173 -8.64 -8.30 -17.38
CA PRO A 173 -7.31 -8.29 -18.00
C PRO A 173 -7.40 -8.06 -19.52
N PRO A 174 -6.63 -7.10 -20.09
CA PRO A 174 -6.68 -6.80 -21.50
C PRO A 174 -6.27 -7.98 -22.37
N LEU A 175 -6.91 -8.15 -23.52
CA LEU A 175 -6.50 -9.16 -24.50
C LEU A 175 -5.05 -8.95 -24.93
N GLY A 176 -4.31 -10.05 -25.04
CA GLY A 176 -2.90 -10.00 -25.46
C GLY A 176 -1.92 -9.57 -24.38
N LEU A 177 -2.35 -9.49 -23.11
CA LEU A 177 -1.48 -9.16 -21.97
C LEU A 177 -0.26 -10.09 -21.89
N GLN A 178 -0.41 -11.37 -22.22
CA GLN A 178 0.68 -12.35 -22.28
C GLN A 178 1.79 -11.99 -23.29
N ARG A 179 1.55 -11.10 -24.25
CA ARG A 179 2.59 -10.61 -25.18
C ARG A 179 3.67 -9.77 -24.50
N ILE A 180 3.37 -9.23 -23.31
CA ILE A 180 4.31 -8.43 -22.49
C ILE A 180 5.20 -9.35 -21.66
N LEU A 181 4.83 -10.61 -21.47
CA LEU A 181 5.58 -11.55 -20.64
C LEU A 181 7.02 -11.72 -21.15
N PRO A 182 8.00 -11.78 -20.23
CA PRO A 182 9.35 -12.13 -20.61
C PRO A 182 9.37 -13.56 -21.17
N LYS A 183 10.10 -13.75 -22.26
CA LYS A 183 10.35 -15.11 -22.78
C LYS A 183 11.07 -15.93 -21.71
N LEU A 184 10.70 -17.19 -21.54
CA LEU A 184 11.30 -18.09 -20.55
C LEU A 184 12.85 -18.10 -20.61
N GLY A 185 13.45 -18.04 -21.80
CA GLY A 185 14.88 -17.95 -21.97
C GLY A 185 15.51 -16.67 -21.39
N ILE A 186 14.79 -15.55 -21.37
CA ILE A 186 15.25 -14.30 -20.74
C ILE A 186 15.21 -14.45 -19.22
N LEU A 187 14.13 -15.01 -18.67
CA LEU A 187 14.00 -15.27 -17.24
C LEU A 187 15.08 -16.23 -16.73
N ALA A 188 15.35 -17.31 -17.47
CA ALA A 188 16.39 -18.28 -17.13
C ALA A 188 17.79 -17.66 -17.10
N ARG A 189 18.06 -16.65 -17.95
CA ARG A 189 19.35 -15.94 -18.04
C ARG A 189 19.49 -14.81 -17.03
N ALA A 190 18.42 -14.36 -16.39
CA ALA A 190 18.47 -13.28 -15.41
C ALA A 190 19.33 -13.69 -14.21
N LYS A 191 20.29 -12.85 -13.83
CA LYS A 191 21.04 -12.98 -12.58
C LYS A 191 20.21 -12.39 -11.43
N ILE A 192 20.22 -13.09 -10.31
CA ILE A 192 19.54 -12.65 -9.08
C ILE A 192 20.60 -12.06 -8.16
N PRO A 193 20.50 -10.77 -7.80
CA PRO A 193 21.52 -10.12 -6.98
C PRO A 193 21.50 -10.59 -5.52
N SER A 194 22.67 -10.74 -4.92
CA SER A 194 22.81 -10.86 -3.47
C SER A 194 22.50 -9.50 -2.79
N GLU A 195 22.97 -8.40 -3.37
CA GLU A 195 22.77 -7.02 -2.93
C GLU A 195 21.43 -6.42 -3.45
N ARG A 196 20.35 -7.21 -3.34
CA ARG A 196 19.03 -6.87 -3.90
C ARG A 196 18.49 -5.50 -3.46
N ILE A 197 18.74 -5.10 -2.21
CA ILE A 197 18.27 -3.81 -1.65
C ILE A 197 18.95 -2.63 -2.35
N GLU A 198 20.24 -2.75 -2.66
CA GLU A 198 20.98 -1.68 -3.34
C GLU A 198 20.55 -1.56 -4.81
N ILE A 199 20.30 -2.69 -5.50
CA ILE A 199 19.74 -2.67 -6.84
C ILE A 199 18.33 -2.07 -6.84
N GLN A 200 17.49 -2.39 -5.85
CA GLN A 200 16.17 -1.80 -5.70
C GLN A 200 16.25 -0.28 -5.44
N LYS A 201 17.18 0.19 -4.60
CA LYS A 201 17.41 1.62 -4.40
C LYS A 201 17.84 2.32 -5.68
N TYR A 202 18.73 1.68 -6.47
CA TYR A 202 19.15 2.19 -7.76
C TYR A 202 17.96 2.37 -8.71
N ILE A 203 17.11 1.35 -8.88
CA ILE A 203 15.90 1.43 -9.70
C ILE A 203 14.97 2.54 -9.17
N ASN A 204 14.75 2.58 -7.85
CA ASN A 204 13.92 3.60 -7.21
C ASN A 204 14.42 5.04 -7.43
N SER A 205 15.72 5.23 -7.67
CA SER A 205 16.25 6.56 -7.99
C SER A 205 15.70 7.13 -9.31
N TYR A 206 15.41 6.27 -10.29
CA TYR A 206 14.74 6.65 -11.54
C TYR A 206 13.24 6.82 -11.35
N VAL A 207 12.59 5.90 -10.64
CA VAL A 207 11.15 6.01 -10.31
C VAL A 207 10.82 7.36 -9.66
N ARG A 208 11.65 7.81 -8.72
CA ARG A 208 11.49 9.12 -8.05
C ARG A 208 11.61 10.30 -9.01
N LYS A 209 12.39 10.15 -10.09
CA LYS A 209 12.50 11.14 -11.16
C LYS A 209 11.35 11.08 -12.17
N GLY A 210 10.44 10.13 -12.03
CA GLY A 210 9.24 9.99 -12.85
C GLY A 210 9.49 9.28 -14.19
N TYR A 211 10.58 8.51 -14.35
CA TYR A 211 10.83 7.76 -15.57
C TYR A 211 11.58 6.44 -15.29
N ILE A 212 11.48 5.52 -16.26
CA ILE A 212 12.23 4.24 -16.25
C ILE A 212 13.09 4.19 -17.52
N PRO A 213 14.44 4.12 -17.40
CA PRO A 213 15.31 3.94 -18.53
C PRO A 213 15.12 2.58 -19.21
N ARG A 214 15.58 2.43 -20.45
CA ARG A 214 15.62 1.12 -21.12
C ARG A 214 16.49 0.13 -20.34
N PRO A 215 16.20 -1.17 -20.37
CA PRO A 215 16.95 -2.18 -19.62
C PRO A 215 18.47 -2.17 -19.86
N GLN A 216 18.90 -1.93 -21.09
CA GLN A 216 20.32 -1.80 -21.42
C GLN A 216 20.94 -0.57 -20.75
N GLU A 217 20.28 0.57 -20.84
CA GLU A 217 20.74 1.81 -20.23
C GLU A 217 20.82 1.71 -18.70
N MET A 218 19.85 1.04 -18.06
CA MET A 218 19.91 0.76 -16.63
C MET A 218 21.14 -0.07 -16.25
N TYR A 219 21.49 -1.07 -17.07
CA TYR A 219 22.68 -1.87 -16.83
C TYR A 219 23.97 -1.07 -17.08
N ASP A 220 24.03 -0.28 -18.16
CA ASP A 220 25.22 0.49 -18.53
C ASP A 220 25.57 1.57 -17.49
N LYS A 221 24.56 2.21 -16.91
CA LYS A 221 24.69 3.25 -15.88
C LYS A 221 24.85 2.71 -14.45
N LEU A 222 24.73 1.38 -14.26
CA LEU A 222 24.89 0.78 -12.94
C LEU A 222 26.36 0.84 -12.51
N ASP A 223 26.59 1.09 -11.21
CA ASP A 223 27.94 1.04 -10.61
C ASP A 223 28.63 -0.30 -10.92
N ALA A 224 29.92 -0.23 -11.26
CA ALA A 224 30.73 -1.40 -11.65
C ALA A 224 30.70 -2.53 -10.62
N LYS A 225 30.63 -2.20 -9.32
CA LYS A 225 30.56 -3.20 -8.24
C LYS A 225 29.30 -4.07 -8.32
N TYR A 226 28.17 -3.52 -8.82
CA TYR A 226 26.90 -4.23 -8.93
C TYR A 226 26.71 -4.92 -10.29
N LYS A 227 27.51 -4.57 -11.31
CA LYS A 227 27.44 -5.24 -12.64
C LYS A 227 27.78 -6.72 -12.59
N ARG A 228 28.46 -7.19 -11.54
CA ARG A 228 28.70 -8.62 -11.31
C ARG A 228 27.47 -9.35 -10.79
N GLU A 229 26.61 -8.65 -10.07
CA GLU A 229 25.41 -9.17 -9.38
C GLU A 229 24.21 -9.33 -10.31
N VAL A 230 24.09 -8.49 -11.33
CA VAL A 230 22.96 -8.46 -12.27
C VAL A 230 23.44 -8.46 -13.71
N ASN A 231 22.52 -8.65 -14.63
CA ASN A 231 22.78 -8.50 -16.06
C ASN A 231 21.59 -7.81 -16.75
N VAL A 232 21.71 -7.52 -18.04
CA VAL A 232 20.63 -6.89 -18.83
C VAL A 232 19.32 -7.70 -18.77
N ALA A 233 19.42 -9.05 -18.69
CA ALA A 233 18.25 -9.92 -18.60
C ALA A 233 17.44 -9.66 -17.32
N THR A 234 18.10 -9.38 -16.19
CA THR A 234 17.44 -9.00 -14.93
C THR A 234 16.55 -7.76 -15.12
N PHE A 235 17.10 -6.70 -15.74
CA PHE A 235 16.34 -5.47 -16.02
C PHE A 235 15.27 -5.67 -17.09
N LYS A 236 15.49 -6.56 -18.09
CA LYS A 236 14.45 -6.91 -19.07
C LYS A 236 13.24 -7.58 -18.42
N VAL A 237 13.47 -8.52 -17.49
CA VAL A 237 12.39 -9.17 -16.73
C VAL A 237 11.65 -8.14 -15.86
N TRP A 238 12.42 -7.36 -15.09
CA TRP A 238 11.85 -6.28 -14.28
C TRP A 238 10.94 -5.36 -15.11
N HIS A 239 11.44 -4.89 -16.24
CA HIS A 239 10.71 -3.98 -17.14
C HIS A 239 9.44 -4.63 -17.72
N SER A 240 9.51 -5.93 -18.10
CA SER A 240 8.35 -6.65 -18.62
C SER A 240 7.24 -6.78 -17.57
N ILE A 241 7.59 -7.08 -16.31
CA ILE A 241 6.61 -7.16 -15.21
C ILE A 241 6.05 -5.77 -14.90
N PHE A 242 6.90 -4.73 -14.94
CA PHE A 242 6.44 -3.34 -14.79
C PHE A 242 5.42 -2.96 -15.88
N GLN A 243 5.70 -3.27 -17.16
CA GLN A 243 4.76 -3.01 -18.26
C GLN A 243 3.45 -3.80 -18.12
N LEU A 244 3.54 -5.07 -17.67
CA LEU A 244 2.38 -5.91 -17.38
C LEU A 244 1.49 -5.24 -16.32
N LYS A 245 2.09 -4.78 -15.24
CA LYS A 245 1.39 -4.05 -14.16
C LYS A 245 0.74 -2.75 -14.68
N GLN A 246 1.43 -1.96 -15.52
CA GLN A 246 0.86 -0.72 -16.07
C GLN A 246 -0.37 -0.99 -16.92
N ARG A 247 -0.33 -2.01 -17.78
CA ARG A 247 -1.49 -2.42 -18.59
C ARG A 247 -2.67 -2.88 -17.73
N LEU A 248 -2.39 -3.53 -16.60
CA LEU A 248 -3.44 -3.89 -15.65
C LEU A 248 -4.03 -2.68 -14.94
N LEU A 249 -3.19 -1.72 -14.53
CA LEU A 249 -3.68 -0.46 -13.93
C LEU A 249 -4.64 0.29 -14.85
N ASP A 250 -4.35 0.33 -16.16
CA ASP A 250 -5.21 0.95 -17.18
C ASP A 250 -6.57 0.23 -17.34
N ALA A 251 -6.68 -1.03 -16.90
CA ALA A 251 -7.87 -1.86 -17.03
C ALA A 251 -8.67 -2.01 -15.71
N ILE A 252 -8.19 -1.42 -14.61
CA ILE A 252 -8.90 -1.45 -13.33
C ILE A 252 -9.96 -0.37 -13.30
N VAL A 253 -11.17 -0.75 -12.92
CA VAL A 253 -12.30 0.15 -12.67
C VAL A 253 -12.62 0.14 -11.19
N VAL A 254 -12.75 1.32 -10.61
CA VAL A 254 -13.24 1.49 -9.23
C VAL A 254 -14.72 1.83 -9.29
N ASN A 255 -15.54 0.99 -8.66
CA ASN A 255 -16.98 1.18 -8.58
C ASN A 255 -17.30 2.10 -7.38
N GLY A 256 -17.52 3.40 -7.65
CA GLY A 256 -17.85 4.38 -6.62
C GLY A 256 -17.69 5.81 -7.12
N ASP A 257 -18.30 6.76 -6.38
CA ASP A 257 -18.41 8.16 -6.80
C ASP A 257 -17.35 9.08 -6.15
N VAL A 258 -16.39 8.50 -5.40
CA VAL A 258 -15.32 9.29 -4.78
C VAL A 258 -14.29 9.67 -5.85
N LYS A 259 -14.09 10.97 -6.03
CA LYS A 259 -13.10 11.51 -6.97
C LYS A 259 -11.79 11.80 -6.25
N CYS A 260 -10.68 11.51 -6.91
CA CYS A 260 -9.33 11.73 -6.38
C CYS A 260 -8.64 12.90 -7.09
N TYR A 261 -7.89 13.69 -6.33
CA TYR A 261 -7.11 14.82 -6.85
C TYR A 261 -5.72 14.86 -6.22
N ILE A 262 -4.73 15.29 -6.99
CA ILE A 262 -3.36 15.56 -6.51
C ILE A 262 -2.98 16.97 -6.95
N GLY A 263 -2.70 17.87 -6.00
CA GLY A 263 -2.38 19.26 -6.32
C GLY A 263 -3.48 20.02 -7.06
N GLY A 264 -4.75 19.63 -6.88
CA GLY A 264 -5.91 20.19 -7.57
C GLY A 264 -6.24 19.54 -8.92
N GLU A 265 -5.36 18.70 -9.46
CA GLU A 265 -5.57 17.98 -10.72
C GLU A 265 -6.25 16.64 -10.51
N PRO A 266 -7.19 16.23 -11.38
CA PRO A 266 -7.82 14.90 -11.31
C PRO A 266 -6.77 13.78 -11.33
N SER A 267 -6.96 12.79 -10.48
CA SER A 267 -6.07 11.63 -10.33
C SER A 267 -6.88 10.35 -10.10
N SER A 268 -6.19 9.22 -10.10
CA SER A 268 -6.70 7.94 -9.62
C SER A 268 -6.40 7.75 -8.14
N HIS A 269 -6.94 6.69 -7.52
CA HIS A 269 -6.45 6.20 -6.23
C HIS A 269 -4.94 5.89 -6.30
N GLU A 270 -4.25 5.84 -5.14
CA GLU A 270 -2.80 5.52 -5.07
C GLU A 270 -2.48 4.22 -5.83
N GLY A 271 -3.42 3.29 -5.84
CA GLY A 271 -3.32 2.02 -6.52
C GLY A 271 -4.19 0.96 -5.84
N PHE A 272 -3.75 -0.28 -5.96
CA PHE A 272 -4.50 -1.45 -5.49
C PHE A 272 -3.56 -2.45 -4.84
N VAL A 273 -4.15 -3.42 -4.13
CA VAL A 273 -3.45 -4.58 -3.59
C VAL A 273 -4.21 -5.82 -4.04
N THR A 274 -3.50 -6.83 -4.57
CA THR A 274 -4.14 -8.11 -4.91
C THR A 274 -4.60 -8.83 -3.65
N VAL A 275 -5.81 -9.42 -3.70
CA VAL A 275 -6.38 -10.18 -2.58
C VAL A 275 -6.07 -11.66 -2.80
N SER A 276 -4.90 -12.10 -2.32
CA SER A 276 -4.38 -13.46 -2.48
C SER A 276 -3.47 -13.84 -1.31
N ASP A 277 -2.98 -15.09 -1.30
CA ASP A 277 -2.04 -15.57 -0.28
C ASP A 277 -0.66 -14.88 -0.38
N LYS A 278 -0.30 -14.37 -1.57
CA LYS A 278 0.93 -13.59 -1.81
C LYS A 278 0.57 -12.24 -2.43
N PRO A 279 0.05 -11.28 -1.65
CA PRO A 279 -0.42 -10.01 -2.19
C PRO A 279 0.71 -9.13 -2.72
N TYR A 280 0.43 -8.43 -3.83
CA TYR A 280 1.32 -7.45 -4.46
C TYR A 280 0.66 -6.07 -4.53
N LYS A 281 1.49 -5.02 -4.52
CA LYS A 281 1.05 -3.65 -4.78
C LYS A 281 0.96 -3.38 -6.27
N ILE A 282 -0.21 -3.06 -6.75
CA ILE A 282 -0.48 -2.60 -8.11
C ILE A 282 -0.61 -1.07 -8.07
N VAL A 283 0.50 -0.37 -8.05
CA VAL A 283 0.58 1.08 -7.88
C VAL A 283 1.28 1.72 -9.08
N ASP A 284 0.78 2.85 -9.57
CA ASP A 284 1.51 3.69 -10.50
C ASP A 284 2.64 4.43 -9.78
N ARG A 285 3.80 3.75 -9.72
CA ARG A 285 4.97 4.28 -9.02
C ARG A 285 5.51 5.57 -9.62
N LEU A 286 5.36 5.79 -10.92
CA LEU A 286 5.89 6.99 -11.56
C LEU A 286 5.12 8.21 -11.13
N THR A 287 3.80 8.16 -11.18
CA THR A 287 2.92 9.26 -10.76
C THR A 287 3.04 9.52 -9.25
N PHE A 288 2.85 8.49 -8.42
CA PHE A 288 2.78 8.69 -6.97
C PHE A 288 4.13 8.90 -6.30
N SER A 289 5.23 8.31 -6.79
CA SER A 289 6.56 8.61 -6.24
C SER A 289 6.96 10.05 -6.50
N LYS A 290 6.69 10.58 -7.71
CA LYS A 290 6.96 11.98 -8.04
C LYS A 290 6.13 12.93 -7.17
N ALA A 291 4.83 12.69 -7.02
CA ALA A 291 3.94 13.48 -6.17
C ALA A 291 4.39 13.47 -4.70
N ASN A 292 4.67 12.29 -4.13
CA ASN A 292 5.11 12.15 -2.74
C ASN A 292 6.44 12.86 -2.40
N PHE A 293 7.30 13.10 -3.40
CA PHE A 293 8.59 13.79 -3.19
C PHE A 293 8.53 15.29 -3.46
N ASN A 294 7.58 15.75 -4.28
CA ASN A 294 7.51 17.15 -4.76
C ASN A 294 6.40 17.96 -4.09
N LEU A 295 5.47 17.33 -3.39
CA LEU A 295 4.42 18.03 -2.65
C LEU A 295 4.87 18.27 -1.21
N ASP A 296 4.71 19.51 -0.73
CA ASP A 296 4.87 19.84 0.69
C ASP A 296 3.84 19.03 1.50
N LYS A 297 4.33 18.21 2.40
CA LYS A 297 3.49 17.38 3.27
C LYS A 297 2.95 18.24 4.41
N ASN A 298 1.82 18.91 4.18
CA ASN A 298 1.21 19.83 5.13
C ASN A 298 0.47 19.15 6.31
N TRP A 299 0.44 17.82 6.38
CA TRP A 299 -0.25 17.09 7.46
C TRP A 299 0.36 17.31 8.87
N THR A 300 1.52 17.95 8.98
CA THR A 300 2.10 18.36 10.26
C THR A 300 1.53 19.67 10.81
N ASN A 301 0.81 20.46 10.03
CA ASN A 301 0.40 21.83 10.33
C ASN A 301 -1.11 22.04 10.49
N GLU A 302 -1.97 21.08 10.13
CA GLU A 302 -3.40 21.21 10.38
C GLU A 302 -3.72 20.85 11.82
N LYS A 303 -4.11 21.87 12.58
CA LYS A 303 -4.73 21.71 13.90
C LYS A 303 -6.11 21.10 13.70
N VAL A 304 -6.37 19.96 14.33
CA VAL A 304 -7.71 19.39 14.50
C VAL A 304 -8.54 20.30 15.37
#